data_1c21ba2153b9208ebadc4f8b93b26269
#
_entry.id   1c21ba2153b9208ebadc4f8b93b26269
#
_cell.length_a   1.000
_cell.length_b   1.000
_cell.length_c   1.000
_cell.angle_alpha   90.00
_cell.angle_beta   90.00
_cell.angle_gamma   90.00
#
_symmetry.space_group_name_H-M   'P 1'
#
loop_
_entity.id
_entity.type
_entity.pdbx_description
1 polymer ?
#
loop_
_entity_poly.entity_id
_entity_poly.type
_entity_poly.pdbx_seq_one_letter_code
_entity_poly.pdbx_strand_id
1 'polypeptide(L)'
;MIIVSTDGSCLRNPGGAIGWAWVNHEGPSQSGGEPSGTNQIAELRALLEAIIAHPGEDPLLIESDSQYAIKCASEWLPGWKRKGWKTAGGAPVKNLALVQSIDRAISERPGPVRFRWVRGHVGNHYNEMADVLAGEAARAVASGALAPAPVSAPAPAPAPAVVAPSTPEAEDAFTLF
;
A
#
# COMPACT_ATOMS: atom_id res chain seq x y z
N MET A 1 12.49 11.19 7.05
CA MET A 1 12.13 10.04 6.19
C MET A 1 11.68 8.89 7.07
N ILE A 2 10.52 8.32 6.77
CA ILE A 2 9.98 7.17 7.50
C ILE A 2 10.49 5.89 6.82
N ILE A 3 11.01 4.94 7.59
CA ILE A 3 11.47 3.64 7.08
C ILE A 3 10.60 2.55 7.68
N VAL A 4 10.05 1.70 6.83
CA VAL A 4 9.12 0.63 7.21
C VAL A 4 9.53 -0.67 6.53
N SER A 5 9.69 -1.73 7.30
CA SER A 5 9.89 -3.09 6.77
C SER A 5 8.56 -3.81 6.64
N THR A 6 8.38 -4.55 5.56
CA THR A 6 7.16 -5.30 5.27
C THR A 6 7.47 -6.75 4.94
N ASP A 7 6.54 -7.64 5.28
CA ASP A 7 6.61 -9.04 4.91
C ASP A 7 5.21 -9.67 4.79
N GLY A 8 5.12 -10.72 4.01
CA GLY A 8 3.93 -11.52 3.81
C GLY A 8 4.20 -13.00 4.01
N SER A 9 3.25 -13.71 4.58
CA SER A 9 3.33 -15.15 4.85
C SER A 9 2.09 -15.88 4.33
N CYS A 10 2.30 -17.06 3.80
CA CYS A 10 1.22 -17.96 3.40
C CYS A 10 1.51 -19.36 3.94
N LEU A 11 0.58 -19.91 4.74
CA LEU A 11 0.78 -21.21 5.41
C LEU A 11 0.83 -22.37 4.42
N ARG A 12 0.08 -22.26 3.31
CA ARG A 12 0.08 -23.20 2.21
C ARG A 12 -0.11 -22.43 0.91
N ASN A 13 0.91 -22.36 0.09
CA ASN A 13 0.88 -21.62 -1.15
C ASN A 13 0.62 -22.55 -2.35
N PRO A 14 -0.50 -22.41 -3.13
CA PRO A 14 -1.57 -21.41 -2.95
C PRO A 14 -2.69 -21.90 -2.02
N GLY A 15 -3.53 -20.96 -1.57
CA GLY A 15 -4.84 -21.19 -1.00
C GLY A 15 -4.91 -21.30 0.53
N GLY A 16 -3.79 -21.38 1.23
CA GLY A 16 -3.76 -21.33 2.69
C GLY A 16 -3.97 -19.94 3.26
N ALA A 17 -4.16 -19.86 4.58
CA ALA A 17 -4.25 -18.59 5.27
C ALA A 17 -3.00 -17.76 5.05
N ILE A 18 -3.18 -16.47 4.87
CA ILE A 18 -2.10 -15.50 4.70
C ILE A 18 -2.03 -14.55 5.89
N GLY A 19 -0.84 -14.05 6.16
CA GLY A 19 -0.59 -12.95 7.07
C GLY A 19 0.27 -11.90 6.39
N TRP A 20 0.09 -10.67 6.78
CA TRP A 20 0.90 -9.54 6.36
C TRP A 20 1.32 -8.75 7.59
N ALA A 21 2.46 -8.07 7.49
CA ALA A 21 2.95 -7.19 8.54
C ALA A 21 3.76 -6.04 7.99
N TRP A 22 3.73 -4.94 8.72
CA TRP A 22 4.68 -3.85 8.56
C TRP A 22 5.23 -3.42 9.93
N VAL A 23 6.48 -3.00 9.94
CA VAL A 23 7.21 -2.54 11.13
C VAL A 23 7.87 -1.20 10.82
N ASN A 24 7.43 -0.14 11.49
CA ASN A 24 8.09 1.16 11.41
C ASN A 24 9.36 1.11 12.27
N HIS A 25 10.51 1.51 11.71
CA HIS A 25 11.79 1.43 12.41
C HIS A 25 11.87 2.31 13.66
N GLU A 26 11.08 3.36 13.73
CA GLU A 26 11.03 4.30 14.84
C GLU A 26 9.64 4.43 15.48
N GLY A 27 8.74 3.50 15.19
CA GLY A 27 7.36 3.60 15.60
C GLY A 27 6.66 2.26 15.76
N PRO A 28 5.34 2.24 15.53
CA PRO A 28 4.53 1.05 15.72
C PRO A 28 4.76 -0.01 14.64
N SER A 29 4.17 -1.17 14.87
CA SER A 29 3.99 -2.24 13.90
C SER A 29 2.52 -2.63 13.82
N GLN A 30 2.13 -3.26 12.74
CA GLN A 30 0.79 -3.82 12.57
C GLN A 30 0.86 -5.08 11.72
N SER A 31 -0.03 -6.00 11.99
CA SER A 31 -0.21 -7.22 11.22
C SER A 31 -1.68 -7.55 11.06
N GLY A 32 -1.98 -8.37 10.08
CA GLY A 32 -3.32 -8.88 9.83
C GLY A 32 -3.25 -10.05 8.87
N GLY A 33 -4.39 -10.62 8.54
CA GLY A 33 -4.41 -11.76 7.64
C GLY A 33 -5.77 -12.05 7.06
N GLU A 34 -5.80 -13.03 6.17
CA GLU A 34 -6.99 -13.53 5.51
C GLU A 34 -6.99 -15.06 5.48
N PRO A 35 -8.17 -15.70 5.40
CA PRO A 35 -8.27 -17.16 5.48
C PRO A 35 -7.70 -17.90 4.27
N SER A 36 -7.52 -17.22 3.14
CA SER A 36 -6.99 -17.80 1.92
C SER A 36 -6.27 -16.77 1.06
N GLY A 37 -5.19 -17.18 0.42
CA GLY A 37 -4.44 -16.35 -0.50
C GLY A 37 -3.20 -17.03 -1.04
N THR A 38 -2.22 -16.23 -1.43
CA THR A 38 -0.91 -16.66 -1.90
C THR A 38 0.20 -15.85 -1.23
N ASN A 39 1.44 -16.32 -1.30
CA ASN A 39 2.58 -15.51 -0.85
C ASN A 39 2.60 -14.13 -1.52
N GLN A 40 2.37 -14.07 -2.82
CA GLN A 40 2.37 -12.80 -3.56
C GLN A 40 1.28 -11.85 -3.08
N ILE A 41 0.08 -12.35 -2.80
CA ILE A 41 -1.01 -11.55 -2.24
C ILE A 41 -0.62 -11.01 -0.85
N ALA A 42 -0.04 -11.84 0.00
CA ALA A 42 0.38 -11.42 1.33
C ALA A 42 1.44 -10.31 1.28
N GLU A 43 2.43 -10.44 0.41
CA GLU A 43 3.49 -9.45 0.21
C GLU A 43 2.95 -8.10 -0.31
N LEU A 44 2.10 -8.14 -1.34
CA LEU A 44 1.46 -6.93 -1.86
C LEU A 44 0.55 -6.27 -0.83
N ARG A 45 -0.15 -7.07 -0.04
CA ARG A 45 -1.00 -6.57 1.03
C ARG A 45 -0.19 -5.86 2.11
N ALA A 46 0.98 -6.38 2.48
CA ALA A 46 1.89 -5.73 3.41
C ALA A 46 2.33 -4.34 2.91
N LEU A 47 2.67 -4.23 1.63
CA LEU A 47 3.00 -2.92 1.03
C LEU A 47 1.84 -1.93 1.11
N LEU A 48 0.64 -2.37 0.72
CA LEU A 48 -0.56 -1.53 0.72
C LEU A 48 -0.86 -0.99 2.12
N GLU A 49 -0.89 -1.88 3.11
CA GLU A 49 -1.19 -1.51 4.49
C GLU A 49 -0.12 -0.58 5.08
N ALA A 50 1.16 -0.78 4.73
CA ALA A 50 2.24 0.11 5.12
C ALA A 50 2.06 1.53 4.55
N ILE A 51 1.69 1.66 3.28
CA ILE A 51 1.46 2.98 2.67
C ILE A 51 0.28 3.69 3.32
N ILE A 52 -0.83 2.98 3.53
CA ILE A 52 -2.05 3.55 4.13
C ILE A 52 -1.81 3.98 5.58
N ALA A 53 -1.05 3.20 6.34
CA ALA A 53 -0.74 3.49 7.74
C ALA A 53 0.20 4.68 7.95
N HIS A 54 0.89 5.13 6.91
CA HIS A 54 1.86 6.23 6.98
C HIS A 54 1.46 7.38 6.04
N PRO A 55 0.34 8.07 6.30
CA PRO A 55 -0.06 9.23 5.51
C PRO A 55 0.88 10.41 5.76
N GLY A 56 0.81 11.43 4.91
CA GLY A 56 1.52 12.69 5.10
C GLY A 56 2.58 12.97 4.05
N GLU A 57 3.33 14.05 4.28
CA GLU A 57 4.28 14.61 3.31
C GLU A 57 5.69 14.01 3.43
N ASP A 58 6.01 13.41 4.57
CA ASP A 58 7.33 12.82 4.78
C ASP A 58 7.62 11.70 3.78
N PRO A 59 8.83 11.65 3.20
CA PRO A 59 9.22 10.52 2.35
C PRO A 59 9.09 9.20 3.11
N LEU A 60 8.44 8.22 2.47
CA LEU A 60 8.27 6.87 2.98
C LEU A 60 9.15 5.91 2.19
N LEU A 61 10.07 5.23 2.86
CA LEU A 61 10.88 4.16 2.30
C LEU A 61 10.37 2.82 2.83
N ILE A 62 9.89 1.97 1.92
CA ILE A 62 9.45 0.61 2.25
C ILE A 62 10.54 -0.38 1.87
N GLU A 63 10.97 -1.18 2.84
CA GLU A 63 11.89 -2.30 2.66
C GLU A 63 11.10 -3.60 2.63
N SER A 64 11.42 -4.46 1.67
CA SER A 64 10.86 -5.80 1.56
C SER A 64 11.88 -6.76 0.96
N ASP A 65 11.83 -8.02 1.35
CA ASP A 65 12.63 -9.07 0.72
C ASP A 65 11.92 -9.71 -0.48
N SER A 66 10.69 -9.35 -0.75
CA SER A 66 9.94 -9.77 -1.93
C SER A 66 10.30 -8.95 -3.16
N GLN A 67 11.14 -9.50 -4.03
CA GLN A 67 11.44 -8.87 -5.33
C GLN A 67 10.18 -8.66 -6.18
N TYR A 68 9.24 -9.61 -6.14
CA TYR A 68 7.98 -9.50 -6.85
C TYR A 68 7.19 -8.27 -6.39
N ALA A 69 7.00 -8.09 -5.10
CA ALA A 69 6.25 -6.97 -4.55
C ALA A 69 6.90 -5.63 -4.89
N ILE A 70 8.22 -5.52 -4.71
CA ILE A 70 9.00 -4.32 -5.04
C ILE A 70 8.87 -3.97 -6.52
N LYS A 71 9.03 -4.95 -7.42
CA LYS A 71 8.91 -4.71 -8.87
C LYS A 71 7.50 -4.36 -9.29
N CYS A 72 6.48 -5.01 -8.70
CA CYS A 72 5.08 -4.64 -8.94
C CYS A 72 4.83 -3.17 -8.62
N ALA A 73 5.23 -2.71 -7.45
CA ALA A 73 4.91 -1.38 -6.95
C ALA A 73 5.75 -0.27 -7.59
N SER A 74 6.96 -0.56 -8.06
CA SER A 74 7.89 0.44 -8.57
C SER A 74 8.16 0.35 -10.07
N GLU A 75 8.52 -0.82 -10.57
CA GLU A 75 9.02 -0.99 -11.93
C GLU A 75 7.91 -1.27 -12.94
N TRP A 76 6.99 -2.19 -12.63
CA TRP A 76 5.99 -2.67 -13.59
C TRP A 76 4.71 -1.85 -13.60
N LEU A 77 4.32 -1.28 -12.48
CA LEU A 77 3.06 -0.56 -12.30
C LEU A 77 2.85 0.57 -13.32
N PRO A 78 3.82 1.48 -13.58
CA PRO A 78 3.64 2.53 -14.57
C PRO A 78 3.38 2.01 -15.99
N GLY A 79 4.05 0.93 -16.37
CA GLY A 79 3.85 0.28 -17.66
C GLY A 79 2.48 -0.38 -17.79
N TRP A 80 2.04 -1.08 -16.78
CA TRP A 80 0.70 -1.66 -16.74
C TRP A 80 -0.40 -0.60 -16.83
N LYS A 81 -0.25 0.47 -16.08
CA LYS A 81 -1.20 1.57 -16.09
C LYS A 81 -1.35 2.19 -17.49
N ARG A 82 -0.23 2.43 -18.20
CA ARG A 82 -0.25 2.94 -19.57
C ARG A 82 -0.89 1.97 -20.56
N LYS A 83 -0.77 0.67 -20.35
CA LYS A 83 -1.29 -0.39 -21.22
C LYS A 83 -2.72 -0.85 -20.86
N GLY A 84 -3.42 -0.12 -19.98
CA GLY A 84 -4.77 -0.45 -19.56
C GLY A 84 -4.84 -1.68 -18.65
N TRP A 85 -3.81 -1.92 -17.85
CA TRP A 85 -3.73 -3.02 -16.87
C TRP A 85 -3.74 -4.42 -17.50
N LYS A 86 -3.11 -4.53 -18.65
CA LYS A 86 -2.95 -5.79 -19.38
C LYS A 86 -1.47 -6.15 -19.53
N THR A 87 -1.19 -7.46 -19.52
CA THR A 87 0.13 -7.99 -19.83
C THR A 87 0.42 -7.87 -21.33
N ALA A 88 1.66 -8.15 -21.73
CA ALA A 88 2.06 -8.17 -23.15
C ALA A 88 1.21 -9.12 -24.01
N GLY A 89 0.73 -10.22 -23.43
CA GLY A 89 -0.17 -11.17 -24.10
C GLY A 89 -1.65 -10.78 -24.10
N GLY A 90 -2.02 -9.60 -23.59
CA GLY A 90 -3.41 -9.11 -23.56
C GLY A 90 -4.24 -9.63 -22.39
N ALA A 91 -3.70 -10.47 -21.50
CA ALA A 91 -4.36 -10.92 -20.29
C ALA A 91 -4.38 -9.85 -19.20
N PRO A 92 -5.36 -9.85 -18.28
CA PRO A 92 -5.32 -8.96 -17.11
C PRO A 92 -4.06 -9.20 -16.27
N VAL A 93 -3.54 -8.12 -15.68
CA VAL A 93 -2.43 -8.22 -14.73
C VAL A 93 -2.85 -9.09 -13.55
N LYS A 94 -1.97 -9.99 -13.10
CA LYS A 94 -2.20 -10.82 -11.93
C LYS A 94 -2.32 -9.95 -10.67
N ASN A 95 -3.23 -10.28 -9.76
CA ASN A 95 -3.53 -9.52 -8.56
C ASN A 95 -3.94 -8.07 -8.86
N LEU A 96 -4.66 -7.86 -9.94
CA LEU A 96 -5.00 -6.54 -10.49
C LEU A 96 -5.62 -5.59 -9.46
N ALA A 97 -6.65 -6.03 -8.74
CA ALA A 97 -7.33 -5.17 -7.77
C ALA A 97 -6.38 -4.65 -6.68
N LEU A 98 -5.47 -5.49 -6.21
CA LEU A 98 -4.49 -5.17 -5.18
C LEU A 98 -3.41 -4.23 -5.73
N VAL A 99 -2.92 -4.48 -6.94
CA VAL A 99 -1.95 -3.60 -7.62
C VAL A 99 -2.55 -2.22 -7.89
N GLN A 100 -3.81 -2.14 -8.31
CA GLN A 100 -4.52 -0.87 -8.49
C GLN A 100 -4.72 -0.13 -7.16
N SER A 101 -4.98 -0.84 -6.08
CA SER A 101 -5.08 -0.24 -4.74
C SER A 101 -3.75 0.35 -4.28
N ILE A 102 -2.64 -0.32 -4.57
CA ILE A 102 -1.29 0.19 -4.30
C ILE A 102 -1.02 1.46 -5.13
N ASP A 103 -1.33 1.45 -6.42
CA ASP A 103 -1.20 2.64 -7.29
C ASP A 103 -1.96 3.83 -6.73
N ARG A 104 -3.20 3.61 -6.33
CA ARG A 104 -4.04 4.66 -5.73
C ARG A 104 -3.44 5.17 -4.42
N ALA A 105 -3.03 4.29 -3.53
CA ALA A 105 -2.45 4.67 -2.25
C ALA A 105 -1.17 5.51 -2.43
N ILE A 106 -0.32 5.15 -3.39
CA ILE A 106 0.87 5.95 -3.74
C ILE A 106 0.48 7.31 -4.31
N SER A 107 -0.49 7.35 -5.24
CA SER A 107 -0.90 8.57 -5.93
C SER A 107 -1.61 9.56 -5.01
N GLU A 108 -2.39 9.09 -4.05
CA GLU A 108 -3.13 9.91 -3.10
C GLU A 108 -2.29 10.39 -1.92
N ARG A 109 -1.13 9.78 -1.70
CA ARG A 109 -0.22 10.19 -0.64
C ARG A 109 0.52 11.49 -1.05
N PRO A 110 0.53 12.55 -0.21
CA PRO A 110 1.25 13.79 -0.54
C PRO A 110 2.76 13.60 -0.68
N GLY A 111 3.37 12.84 0.22
CA GLY A 111 4.80 12.57 0.20
C GLY A 111 5.18 11.39 -0.70
N PRO A 112 6.42 11.33 -1.17
CA PRO A 112 6.89 10.27 -2.05
C PRO A 112 6.98 8.93 -1.34
N VAL A 113 6.68 7.84 -2.08
CA VAL A 113 6.89 6.46 -1.63
C VAL A 113 8.01 5.85 -2.46
N ARG A 114 8.98 5.27 -1.79
CA ARG A 114 10.13 4.60 -2.40
C ARG A 114 10.24 3.19 -1.86
N PHE A 115 10.85 2.31 -2.65
CA PHE A 115 10.99 0.90 -2.32
C PHE A 115 12.46 0.49 -2.36
N ARG A 116 12.86 -0.35 -1.42
CA ARG A 116 14.19 -0.93 -1.34
C ARG A 116 14.09 -2.42 -1.08
N TRP A 117 14.67 -3.21 -1.98
CA TRP A 117 14.81 -4.62 -1.72
C TRP A 117 15.89 -4.87 -0.67
N VAL A 118 15.61 -5.73 0.28
CA VAL A 118 16.56 -6.23 1.28
C VAL A 118 16.64 -7.74 1.20
N ARG A 119 17.77 -8.29 1.57
CA ARG A 119 17.90 -9.75 1.62
C ARG A 119 17.23 -10.29 2.88
N GLY A 120 16.32 -11.24 2.72
CA GLY A 120 15.66 -11.91 3.84
C GLY A 120 16.59 -12.89 4.57
N HIS A 121 16.29 -13.16 5.83
CA HIS A 121 16.94 -14.18 6.66
C HIS A 121 18.47 -14.04 6.83
N VAL A 122 18.97 -12.81 6.85
CA VAL A 122 20.42 -12.51 7.01
C VAL A 122 20.74 -11.64 8.21
N GLY A 123 19.85 -11.59 9.21
CA GLY A 123 20.06 -10.83 10.44
C GLY A 123 19.55 -9.39 10.38
N ASN A 124 18.74 -9.01 9.37
CA ASN A 124 18.07 -7.72 9.35
C ASN A 124 16.93 -7.72 10.37
N HIS A 125 17.11 -6.99 11.47
CA HIS A 125 16.21 -6.99 12.62
C HIS A 125 14.75 -6.69 12.25
N TYR A 126 14.50 -5.63 11.49
CA TYR A 126 13.14 -5.21 11.15
C TYR A 126 12.49 -6.11 10.09
N ASN A 127 13.27 -6.64 9.15
CA ASN A 127 12.77 -7.65 8.21
C ASN A 127 12.35 -8.92 8.96
N GLU A 128 13.16 -9.38 9.91
CA GLU A 128 12.84 -10.56 10.73
C GLU A 128 11.64 -10.32 11.64
N MET A 129 11.47 -9.12 12.20
CA MET A 129 10.27 -8.77 12.96
C MET A 129 9.01 -8.83 12.09
N ALA A 130 9.06 -8.29 10.89
CA ALA A 130 7.94 -8.34 9.95
C ALA A 130 7.60 -9.79 9.56
N ASP A 131 8.60 -10.63 9.30
CA ASP A 131 8.43 -12.06 9.01
C ASP A 131 7.71 -12.79 10.16
N VAL A 132 8.17 -12.61 11.39
CA VAL A 132 7.53 -13.23 12.57
C VAL A 132 6.08 -12.79 12.72
N LEU A 133 5.81 -11.48 12.63
CA LEU A 133 4.46 -10.94 12.77
C LEU A 133 3.52 -11.42 11.66
N ALA A 134 3.99 -11.47 10.41
CA ALA A 134 3.20 -11.97 9.30
C ALA A 134 2.87 -13.47 9.46
N GLY A 135 3.83 -14.27 9.87
CA GLY A 135 3.63 -15.69 10.16
C GLY A 135 2.65 -15.94 11.32
N GLU A 136 2.79 -15.19 12.39
CA GLU A 136 1.85 -15.26 13.54
C GLU A 136 0.42 -14.87 13.14
N ALA A 137 0.27 -13.81 12.34
CA ALA A 137 -1.04 -13.37 11.84
C ALA A 137 -1.69 -14.45 10.96
N ALA A 138 -0.93 -15.07 10.06
CA ALA A 138 -1.43 -16.16 9.22
C ALA A 138 -1.94 -17.35 10.08
N ARG A 139 -1.18 -17.75 11.08
CA ARG A 139 -1.58 -18.84 12.01
C ARG A 139 -2.78 -18.46 12.84
N ALA A 140 -2.86 -17.22 13.33
CA ALA A 140 -3.98 -16.73 14.11
C ALA A 140 -5.30 -16.70 13.32
N VAL A 141 -5.26 -16.30 12.05
CA VAL A 141 -6.43 -16.35 11.16
C VAL A 141 -6.83 -17.79 10.89
N ALA A 142 -5.87 -18.66 10.60
CA ALA A 142 -6.14 -20.09 10.35
C ALA A 142 -6.80 -20.79 11.54
N SER A 143 -6.46 -20.41 12.77
CA SER A 143 -7.03 -20.95 14.01
C SER A 143 -8.33 -20.27 14.46
N GLY A 144 -8.75 -19.16 13.77
CA GLY A 144 -9.88 -18.35 14.17
C GLY A 144 -9.63 -17.41 15.36
N ALA A 145 -8.39 -17.31 15.83
CA ALA A 145 -8.00 -16.39 16.92
C ALA A 145 -7.94 -14.91 16.47
N LEU A 146 -7.78 -14.68 15.17
CA LEU A 146 -7.78 -13.35 14.55
C LEU A 146 -8.86 -13.32 13.46
N ALA A 147 -9.74 -12.31 13.51
CA ALA A 147 -10.69 -12.08 12.43
C ALA A 147 -9.97 -11.59 11.16
N PRO A 148 -10.44 -11.98 9.96
CA PRO A 148 -9.89 -11.45 8.72
C PRO A 148 -9.97 -9.93 8.70
N ALA A 149 -8.85 -9.27 8.37
CA ALA A 149 -8.82 -7.83 8.26
C ALA A 149 -9.44 -7.40 6.92
N PRO A 150 -10.37 -6.43 6.90
CA PRO A 150 -10.85 -5.86 5.65
C PRO A 150 -9.70 -5.19 4.91
N VAL A 151 -9.79 -5.14 3.58
CA VAL A 151 -8.83 -4.35 2.80
C VAL A 151 -9.00 -2.89 3.17
N SER A 152 -7.97 -2.28 3.74
CA SER A 152 -7.98 -0.85 4.02
C SER A 152 -8.11 -0.09 2.69
N ALA A 153 -9.10 0.77 2.60
CA ALA A 153 -9.20 1.69 1.48
C ALA A 153 -8.41 2.95 1.79
N PRO A 154 -7.68 3.52 0.83
CA PRO A 154 -7.11 4.84 1.01
C PRO A 154 -8.23 5.83 1.36
N ALA A 155 -7.93 6.77 2.25
CA ALA A 155 -8.88 7.81 2.62
C ALA A 155 -9.38 8.54 1.35
N PRO A 156 -10.67 8.86 1.26
CA PRO A 156 -11.16 9.62 0.11
C PRO A 156 -10.40 10.94 0.01
N ALA A 157 -10.00 11.28 -1.21
CA ALA A 157 -9.36 12.57 -1.46
C ALA A 157 -10.25 13.70 -0.90
N PRO A 158 -9.69 14.74 -0.27
CA PRO A 158 -10.47 15.88 0.16
C PRO A 158 -11.23 16.46 -1.04
N ALA A 159 -12.53 16.66 -0.86
CA ALA A 159 -13.35 17.24 -1.91
C ALA A 159 -12.71 18.57 -2.37
N PRO A 160 -12.68 18.84 -3.68
CA PRO A 160 -12.16 20.12 -4.17
C PRO A 160 -12.89 21.26 -3.46
N ALA A 161 -12.12 22.19 -2.90
CA ALA A 161 -12.67 23.36 -2.25
C ALA A 161 -13.61 24.06 -3.23
N VAL A 162 -14.88 24.19 -2.87
CA VAL A 162 -15.85 24.94 -3.65
C VAL A 162 -15.39 26.40 -3.55
N VAL A 163 -14.78 26.89 -4.63
CA VAL A 163 -14.51 28.31 -4.77
C VAL A 163 -15.86 29.01 -4.85
N ALA A 164 -16.22 29.73 -3.81
CA ALA A 164 -17.42 30.56 -3.82
C ALA A 164 -17.31 31.56 -4.98
N PRO A 165 -18.35 31.77 -5.78
CA PRO A 165 -18.27 32.76 -6.83
C PRO A 165 -18.09 34.14 -6.19
N SER A 166 -17.00 34.80 -6.56
CA SER A 166 -16.78 36.20 -6.22
C SER A 166 -17.89 37.04 -6.82
N THR A 167 -18.64 37.69 -5.97
CA THR A 167 -19.64 38.68 -6.34
C THR A 167 -18.92 39.82 -7.10
N PRO A 168 -19.35 40.21 -8.28
CA PRO A 168 -18.79 41.40 -8.91
C PRO A 168 -19.17 42.63 -8.09
N GLU A 169 -18.17 43.36 -7.63
CA GLU A 169 -18.37 44.70 -7.10
C GLU A 169 -19.02 45.58 -8.18
N ALA A 170 -20.12 46.19 -7.81
CA ALA A 170 -20.78 47.15 -8.64
C ALA A 170 -19.89 48.40 -8.74
N GLU A 171 -19.36 48.68 -9.91
CA GLU A 171 -18.78 49.98 -10.22
C GLU A 171 -19.88 51.04 -10.21
N ASP A 172 -19.83 51.91 -9.21
CA ASP A 172 -20.60 53.15 -9.18
C ASP A 172 -20.15 54.04 -10.35
N ALA A 173 -21.02 54.15 -11.31
CA ALA A 173 -20.91 55.15 -12.37
C ALA A 173 -21.16 56.55 -11.81
N PHE A 174 -20.11 57.28 -11.54
CA PHE A 174 -20.20 58.71 -11.28
C PHE A 174 -20.25 59.46 -12.62
N THR A 175 -21.43 59.89 -13.01
CA THR A 175 -21.62 60.85 -14.09
C THR A 175 -21.43 62.26 -13.51
N LEU A 176 -20.45 62.99 -13.97
CA LEU A 176 -20.32 64.43 -13.80
C LEU A 176 -20.42 65.10 -15.15
N PHE A 177 -21.24 66.13 -15.18
CA PHE A 177 -21.50 67.07 -16.28
C PHE A 177 -20.29 67.62 -16.97
#